data_641b02ef511e6f76b6f99fe52b416327
#
_entry.id   641b02ef511e6f76b6f99fe52b416327
#
_cell.length_a   1.000
_cell.length_b   1.000
_cell.length_c   1.000
_cell.angle_alpha   90.00
_cell.angle_beta   90.00
_cell.angle_gamma   90.00
#
_symmetry.space_group_name_H-M   'P 1'
#
loop_
_entity.id
_entity.type
_entity.pdbx_description
1 polymer ?
#
loop_
_entity_poly.entity_id
_entity_poly.type
_entity_poly.pdbx_seq_one_letter_code
_entity_poly.pdbx_strand_id
1 'polypeptide(L)'
;MRLEQEIKLTTGWCLSLGTKFMKVVPLTTLSVQAFTLLSQVLLLLAFFLPLKVIILLGSEKTPNYFPTAMHTLKKDHLIFILSGAAALCYALYLACEILIAVLCRQGTKTLISKSSKLSLFENQDKVATQIFARFNRAIAGAVFSTVCSATLLYIYPKLMAAITSYVIVCACVCVTAHNKSPSIRAQLNNNYSPILNALSATGFLISFYYLVSDYLTSPHDKIFTAVISVLIMRQGLQRVSTMIIDIIGLRLQHRQANALFYHSQPLIESPRHSNGLDELQDSEGQTEWISGLLRLLNVDEPPCFEFHWHQTGIADLLAFRVSTLDIHEPKEYLVKIFGTNISNVADQEKSLLDLQGGLPSLEWLGQYSYKGSKCHIFKLDGHRHPAHREIGAGVVSISEQLIMCEPSSELLARYSRTRPSLEQRFDIDTIKPLRMACTDAYSRDRVNRFIELIPSITSKIAALPKQIVSLDITNHSLLISRHSDHCISQWGNWRIEAIGSNWPIAEIAKLKETLSTIQSERLSFADLEMDDVILTARVYTLEKYIQRKDFSSALKLLDELFNSQDSTEPTTSRTERAQ
;
A
#
# COMPACT_ATOMS: atom_id res chain seq x y z
N MET A 1 13.80 21.19 -14.83
CA MET A 1 15.25 21.23 -14.44
C MET A 1 16.01 20.31 -15.36
N ARG A 2 17.24 20.66 -15.82
CA ARG A 2 18.04 19.76 -16.66
C ARG A 2 18.60 18.62 -15.82
N LEU A 3 18.67 17.41 -16.37
CA LEU A 3 19.12 16.20 -15.66
C LEU A 3 20.52 16.39 -15.01
N GLU A 4 21.42 17.09 -15.68
CA GLU A 4 22.78 17.38 -15.17
C GLU A 4 22.76 18.17 -13.86
N GLN A 5 21.87 19.17 -13.74
CA GLN A 5 21.73 19.96 -12.50
C GLN A 5 21.16 19.10 -11.38
N GLU A 6 20.22 18.22 -11.71
CA GLU A 6 19.63 17.28 -10.74
C GLU A 6 20.66 16.27 -10.22
N ILE A 7 21.53 15.74 -11.10
CA ILE A 7 22.61 14.83 -10.71
C ILE A 7 23.59 15.56 -9.78
N LYS A 8 24.01 16.78 -10.12
CA LYS A 8 24.95 17.56 -9.31
C LYS A 8 24.38 17.87 -7.92
N LEU A 9 23.12 18.25 -7.84
CA LEU A 9 22.44 18.49 -6.55
C LEU A 9 22.32 17.21 -5.73
N THR A 10 21.94 16.10 -6.37
CA THR A 10 21.78 14.79 -5.69
C THR A 10 23.11 14.27 -5.15
N THR A 11 24.19 14.37 -5.93
CA THR A 11 25.53 13.93 -5.48
C THR A 11 26.05 14.78 -4.33
N GLY A 12 25.90 16.11 -4.40
CA GLY A 12 26.26 17.00 -3.30
C GLY A 12 25.47 16.71 -2.02
N TRP A 13 24.18 16.46 -2.16
CA TRP A 13 23.34 16.06 -1.02
C TRP A 13 23.72 14.69 -0.44
N CYS A 14 24.00 13.69 -1.29
CA CYS A 14 24.46 12.36 -0.83
C CYS A 14 25.79 12.46 -0.06
N LEU A 15 26.72 13.30 -0.51
CA LEU A 15 27.97 13.53 0.21
C LEU A 15 27.75 14.19 1.58
N SER A 16 26.84 15.18 1.65
CA SER A 16 26.44 15.80 2.93
C SER A 16 25.82 14.78 3.88
N LEU A 17 24.93 13.91 3.37
CA LEU A 17 24.32 12.84 4.15
C LEU A 17 25.35 11.84 4.66
N GLY A 18 26.31 11.46 3.80
CA GLY A 18 27.43 10.59 4.18
C GLY A 18 28.32 11.18 5.27
N THR A 19 28.63 12.46 5.16
CA THR A 19 29.39 13.18 6.20
C THR A 19 28.62 13.17 7.53
N LYS A 20 27.30 13.32 7.50
CA LYS A 20 26.46 13.24 8.68
C LYS A 20 26.51 11.85 9.31
N PHE A 21 26.36 10.79 8.52
CA PHE A 21 26.43 9.40 9.03
C PHE A 21 27.79 9.07 9.62
N MET A 22 28.85 9.48 8.96
CA MET A 22 30.23 9.29 9.47
C MET A 22 30.51 10.08 10.73
N LYS A 23 29.93 11.27 10.92
CA LYS A 23 30.09 12.05 12.17
C LYS A 23 29.29 11.49 13.35
N VAL A 24 28.10 10.95 13.10
CA VAL A 24 27.19 10.53 14.19
C VAL A 24 27.40 9.07 14.59
N VAL A 25 27.60 8.17 13.62
CA VAL A 25 27.72 6.72 13.81
C VAL A 25 28.87 6.14 12.92
N PRO A 26 30.12 6.56 13.15
CA PRO A 26 31.24 6.20 12.27
C PRO A 26 31.47 4.68 12.21
N LEU A 27 31.53 4.04 13.37
CA LEU A 27 31.85 2.61 13.48
C LEU A 27 30.80 1.73 12.78
N THR A 28 29.51 2.00 13.01
CA THR A 28 28.43 1.23 12.36
C THR A 28 28.38 1.47 10.87
N THR A 29 28.63 2.69 10.40
CA THR A 29 28.67 3.01 8.97
C THR A 29 29.81 2.27 8.27
N LEU A 30 31.02 2.32 8.83
CA LEU A 30 32.20 1.62 8.29
C LEU A 30 32.00 0.10 8.33
N SER A 31 31.46 -0.44 9.44
CA SER A 31 31.19 -1.88 9.55
C SER A 31 30.18 -2.33 8.50
N VAL A 32 29.07 -1.60 8.30
CA VAL A 32 28.07 -1.93 7.28
C VAL A 32 28.69 -1.90 5.88
N GLN A 33 29.54 -0.91 5.58
CA GLN A 33 30.24 -0.84 4.29
C GLN A 33 31.21 -2.01 4.09
N ALA A 34 32.01 -2.32 5.12
CA ALA A 34 32.95 -3.44 5.09
C ALA A 34 32.25 -4.79 4.88
N PHE A 35 31.19 -5.06 5.65
CA PHE A 35 30.42 -6.29 5.49
C PHE A 35 29.67 -6.34 4.14
N THR A 36 29.20 -5.21 3.63
CA THR A 36 28.56 -5.16 2.32
C THR A 36 29.58 -5.45 1.19
N LEU A 37 30.79 -4.92 1.27
CA LEU A 37 31.86 -5.27 0.33
C LEU A 37 32.27 -6.74 0.44
N LEU A 38 32.44 -7.22 1.68
CA LEU A 38 32.77 -8.63 1.94
C LEU A 38 31.70 -9.58 1.39
N SER A 39 30.40 -9.26 1.60
CA SER A 39 29.29 -10.07 1.08
C SER A 39 29.34 -10.18 -0.45
N GLN A 40 29.68 -9.07 -1.14
CA GLN A 40 29.80 -9.06 -2.59
C GLN A 40 30.96 -9.93 -3.11
N VAL A 41 32.11 -9.87 -2.42
CA VAL A 41 33.27 -10.72 -2.75
C VAL A 41 32.97 -12.20 -2.49
N LEU A 42 32.36 -12.50 -1.34
CA LEU A 42 31.96 -13.87 -0.97
C LEU A 42 30.97 -14.46 -1.98
N LEU A 43 29.98 -13.65 -2.42
CA LEU A 43 29.02 -14.07 -3.45
C LEU A 43 29.72 -14.35 -4.78
N LEU A 44 30.68 -13.50 -5.19
CA LEU A 44 31.47 -13.72 -6.39
C LEU A 44 32.25 -15.05 -6.29
N LEU A 45 32.92 -15.30 -5.15
CA LEU A 45 33.66 -16.53 -4.91
C LEU A 45 32.75 -17.75 -4.87
N ALA A 46 31.58 -17.64 -4.27
CA ALA A 46 30.60 -18.72 -4.21
C ALA A 46 30.12 -19.19 -5.59
N PHE A 47 30.08 -18.29 -6.58
CA PHE A 47 29.80 -18.64 -7.98
C PHE A 47 31.03 -19.08 -8.76
N PHE A 48 32.20 -18.53 -8.45
CA PHE A 48 33.44 -18.81 -9.17
C PHE A 48 34.02 -20.18 -8.83
N LEU A 49 33.96 -20.60 -7.56
CA LEU A 49 34.51 -21.87 -7.12
C LEU A 49 33.83 -23.09 -7.76
N PRO A 50 32.49 -23.20 -7.83
CA PRO A 50 31.81 -24.29 -8.53
C PRO A 50 32.21 -24.39 -10.01
N LEU A 51 32.40 -23.23 -10.68
CA LEU A 51 32.86 -23.23 -12.07
C LEU A 51 34.25 -23.86 -12.19
N LYS A 52 35.19 -23.58 -11.26
CA LYS A 52 36.48 -24.23 -11.20
C LYS A 52 36.35 -25.74 -10.97
N VAL A 53 35.40 -26.17 -10.14
CA VAL A 53 35.11 -27.61 -9.92
C VAL A 53 34.65 -28.27 -11.20
N ILE A 54 33.74 -27.66 -11.96
CA ILE A 54 33.25 -28.18 -13.24
C ILE A 54 34.39 -28.37 -14.25
N ILE A 55 35.26 -27.34 -14.37
CA ILE A 55 36.44 -27.40 -15.24
C ILE A 55 37.39 -28.53 -14.81
N LEU A 56 37.60 -28.68 -13.50
CA LEU A 56 38.46 -29.76 -12.96
C LEU A 56 37.86 -31.13 -13.19
N LEU A 57 36.54 -31.30 -13.13
CA LEU A 57 35.86 -32.55 -13.45
C LEU A 57 36.04 -32.95 -14.92
N GLY A 58 35.99 -31.97 -15.84
CA GLY A 58 36.13 -32.19 -17.28
C GLY A 58 37.59 -32.35 -17.77
N SER A 59 38.61 -32.11 -16.93
CA SER A 59 40.03 -32.20 -17.30
C SER A 59 40.64 -33.50 -16.81
N GLU A 60 41.48 -34.17 -17.59
CA GLU A 60 42.21 -35.39 -17.17
C GLU A 60 43.29 -35.11 -16.13
N LYS A 61 43.96 -33.95 -16.22
CA LYS A 61 45.02 -33.48 -15.31
C LYS A 61 44.66 -32.15 -14.72
N THR A 62 45.20 -31.81 -13.53
CA THR A 62 45.06 -30.48 -12.93
C THR A 62 45.64 -29.44 -13.88
N PRO A 63 44.83 -28.43 -14.32
CA PRO A 63 45.28 -27.42 -15.24
C PRO A 63 46.39 -26.54 -14.65
N ASN A 64 47.37 -26.11 -15.46
CA ASN A 64 48.56 -25.35 -15.05
C ASN A 64 48.30 -24.01 -14.38
N TYR A 65 47.07 -23.48 -14.43
CA TYR A 65 46.67 -22.24 -13.79
C TYR A 65 46.28 -22.36 -12.30
N PHE A 66 46.28 -23.57 -11.77
CA PHE A 66 46.12 -23.75 -10.32
C PHE A 66 47.40 -23.42 -9.59
N PRO A 67 47.33 -22.88 -8.36
CA PRO A 67 48.52 -22.62 -7.55
C PRO A 67 49.33 -23.91 -7.35
N THR A 68 50.66 -23.76 -7.34
CA THR A 68 51.61 -24.91 -7.22
C THR A 68 51.33 -25.80 -6.00
N ALA A 69 50.84 -25.22 -4.90
CA ALA A 69 50.43 -25.96 -3.70
C ALA A 69 49.23 -26.88 -3.93
N MET A 70 48.41 -26.67 -4.95
CA MET A 70 47.26 -27.50 -5.26
C MET A 70 47.61 -28.68 -6.18
N HIS A 71 48.75 -28.65 -6.87
CA HIS A 71 49.21 -29.76 -7.71
C HIS A 71 49.70 -30.98 -6.91
N THR A 72 49.99 -30.81 -5.62
CA THR A 72 50.40 -31.89 -4.71
C THR A 72 49.23 -32.71 -4.19
N LEU A 73 47.98 -32.22 -4.34
CA LEU A 73 46.78 -32.88 -3.85
C LEU A 73 46.16 -33.79 -4.94
N LYS A 74 45.59 -34.91 -4.52
CA LYS A 74 44.80 -35.77 -5.42
C LYS A 74 43.58 -35.00 -5.92
N LYS A 75 43.21 -35.20 -7.19
CA LYS A 75 42.09 -34.54 -7.87
C LYS A 75 40.80 -34.56 -7.06
N ASP A 76 40.44 -35.73 -6.48
CA ASP A 76 39.22 -35.92 -5.72
C ASP A 76 39.19 -35.08 -4.44
N HIS A 77 40.31 -34.99 -3.71
CA HIS A 77 40.41 -34.12 -2.53
C HIS A 77 40.29 -32.64 -2.90
N LEU A 78 40.84 -32.23 -4.04
CA LEU A 78 40.75 -30.85 -4.52
C LEU A 78 39.30 -30.48 -4.88
N ILE A 79 38.54 -31.41 -5.49
CA ILE A 79 37.12 -31.23 -5.79
C ILE A 79 36.32 -31.03 -4.49
N PHE A 80 36.55 -31.88 -3.48
CA PHE A 80 35.87 -31.76 -2.18
C PHE A 80 36.21 -30.44 -1.48
N ILE A 81 37.47 -30.01 -1.47
CA ILE A 81 37.91 -28.78 -0.86
C ILE A 81 37.26 -27.54 -1.55
N LEU A 82 37.27 -27.50 -2.89
CA LEU A 82 36.68 -26.40 -3.64
C LEU A 82 35.16 -26.33 -3.49
N SER A 83 34.48 -27.49 -3.49
CA SER A 83 33.05 -27.58 -3.27
C SER A 83 32.67 -27.12 -1.86
N GLY A 84 33.41 -27.59 -0.85
CA GLY A 84 33.25 -27.17 0.54
C GLY A 84 33.52 -25.67 0.74
N ALA A 85 34.57 -25.15 0.10
CA ALA A 85 34.88 -23.72 0.12
C ALA A 85 33.76 -22.87 -0.54
N ALA A 86 33.17 -23.35 -1.64
CA ALA A 86 32.03 -22.66 -2.27
C ALA A 86 30.82 -22.59 -1.33
N ALA A 87 30.47 -23.72 -0.69
CA ALA A 87 29.38 -23.77 0.29
C ALA A 87 29.65 -22.86 1.49
N LEU A 88 30.90 -22.84 2.01
CA LEU A 88 31.31 -21.97 3.08
C LEU A 88 31.22 -20.48 2.68
N CYS A 89 31.70 -20.11 1.51
CA CYS A 89 31.59 -18.73 1.01
C CYS A 89 30.14 -18.29 0.91
N TYR A 90 29.23 -19.15 0.46
CA TYR A 90 27.80 -18.84 0.40
C TYR A 90 27.18 -18.72 1.78
N ALA A 91 27.53 -19.59 2.73
CA ALA A 91 27.06 -19.49 4.12
C ALA A 91 27.55 -18.20 4.79
N LEU A 92 28.83 -17.83 4.58
CA LEU A 92 29.37 -16.56 5.08
C LEU A 92 28.73 -15.34 4.43
N TYR A 93 28.39 -15.42 3.14
CA TYR A 93 27.61 -14.38 2.46
C TYR A 93 26.26 -14.16 3.16
N LEU A 94 25.50 -15.23 3.45
CA LEU A 94 24.21 -15.13 4.16
C LEU A 94 24.38 -14.57 5.58
N ALA A 95 25.43 -14.98 6.29
CA ALA A 95 25.75 -14.45 7.61
C ALA A 95 26.05 -12.92 7.55
N CYS A 96 26.79 -12.47 6.54
CA CYS A 96 27.04 -11.06 6.31
C CYS A 96 25.76 -10.26 6.04
N GLU A 97 24.82 -10.79 5.24
CA GLU A 97 23.56 -10.12 4.95
C GLU A 97 22.69 -9.94 6.22
N ILE A 98 22.64 -10.97 7.09
CA ILE A 98 21.96 -10.87 8.37
C ILE A 98 22.62 -9.80 9.26
N LEU A 99 23.95 -9.82 9.34
CA LEU A 99 24.71 -8.87 10.16
C LEU A 99 24.54 -7.42 9.65
N ILE A 100 24.54 -7.20 8.36
CA ILE A 100 24.25 -5.90 7.73
C ILE A 100 22.86 -5.40 8.15
N ALA A 101 21.84 -6.25 8.12
CA ALA A 101 20.48 -5.87 8.53
C ALA A 101 20.40 -5.47 10.00
N VAL A 102 21.09 -6.19 10.90
CA VAL A 102 21.16 -5.88 12.34
C VAL A 102 21.90 -4.57 12.57
N LEU A 103 23.08 -4.39 11.95
CA LEU A 103 23.88 -3.17 12.09
C LEU A 103 23.15 -1.94 11.54
N CYS A 104 22.42 -2.06 10.42
CA CYS A 104 21.61 -0.98 9.89
C CYS A 104 20.52 -0.55 10.89
N ARG A 105 19.82 -1.49 11.53
CA ARG A 105 18.82 -1.17 12.56
C ARG A 105 19.44 -0.47 13.77
N GLN A 106 20.57 -0.96 14.28
CA GLN A 106 21.28 -0.37 15.43
C GLN A 106 21.78 1.04 15.09
N GLY A 107 22.45 1.21 13.93
CA GLY A 107 22.95 2.51 13.48
C GLY A 107 21.82 3.53 13.33
N THR A 108 20.70 3.12 12.78
CA THR A 108 19.54 4.00 12.57
C THR A 108 18.88 4.41 13.88
N LYS A 109 18.72 3.49 14.84
CA LYS A 109 18.20 3.83 16.19
C LYS A 109 19.08 4.88 16.87
N THR A 110 20.41 4.74 16.79
CA THR A 110 21.36 5.71 17.33
C THR A 110 21.29 7.06 16.60
N LEU A 111 21.09 7.05 15.27
CA LEU A 111 20.93 8.28 14.47
C LEU A 111 19.66 9.05 14.88
N ILE A 112 18.54 8.36 15.01
CA ILE A 112 17.25 8.96 15.40
C ILE A 112 17.30 9.48 16.82
N SER A 113 17.83 8.70 17.79
CA SER A 113 17.94 9.13 19.18
C SER A 113 18.80 10.37 19.36
N LYS A 114 19.90 10.49 18.60
CA LYS A 114 20.77 11.68 18.60
C LYS A 114 20.17 12.89 17.87
N SER A 115 19.13 12.71 17.05
CA SER A 115 18.46 13.83 16.38
C SER A 115 17.54 14.62 17.31
N SER A 116 17.17 14.04 18.48
CA SER A 116 16.32 14.66 19.52
C SER A 116 15.00 15.25 18.96
N LYS A 117 14.41 14.57 17.98
CA LYS A 117 13.14 14.97 17.35
C LYS A 117 11.98 14.11 17.86
N LEU A 118 10.79 14.69 17.88
CA LEU A 118 9.55 13.94 18.07
C LEU A 118 9.32 12.99 16.88
N SER A 119 8.48 11.97 17.06
CA SER A 119 8.08 11.08 15.96
C SER A 119 7.41 11.89 14.85
N LEU A 120 7.97 11.84 13.65
CA LEU A 120 7.50 12.61 12.50
C LEU A 120 6.35 11.91 11.76
N PHE A 121 6.39 10.56 11.72
CA PHE A 121 5.38 9.73 11.07
C PHE A 121 5.46 8.30 11.60
N GLU A 122 4.38 7.55 11.41
CA GLU A 122 4.15 6.23 12.03
C GLU A 122 5.24 5.19 11.74
N ASN A 123 5.82 5.18 10.55
CA ASN A 123 6.82 4.20 10.12
C ASN A 123 8.24 4.77 10.01
N GLN A 124 8.57 5.80 10.78
CA GLN A 124 9.86 6.51 10.66
C GLN A 124 11.09 5.61 10.81
N ASP A 125 11.08 4.62 11.70
CA ASP A 125 12.20 3.72 11.95
C ASP A 125 12.50 2.82 10.74
N LYS A 126 11.44 2.36 10.06
CA LYS A 126 11.54 1.56 8.84
C LYS A 126 12.11 2.37 7.70
N VAL A 127 11.59 3.58 7.49
CA VAL A 127 12.04 4.51 6.44
C VAL A 127 13.48 4.93 6.67
N ALA A 128 13.85 5.30 7.89
CA ALA A 128 15.21 5.68 8.25
C ALA A 128 16.21 4.53 8.05
N THR A 129 15.84 3.29 8.45
CA THR A 129 16.67 2.10 8.22
C THR A 129 16.84 1.84 6.72
N GLN A 130 15.79 2.01 5.93
CA GLN A 130 15.84 1.84 4.48
C GLN A 130 16.76 2.89 3.82
N ILE A 131 16.68 4.15 4.22
CA ILE A 131 17.55 5.22 3.73
C ILE A 131 19.01 4.93 4.07
N PHE A 132 19.30 4.56 5.32
CA PHE A 132 20.66 4.25 5.77
C PHE A 132 21.23 3.04 5.03
N ALA A 133 20.45 1.98 4.85
CA ALA A 133 20.86 0.78 4.10
C ALA A 133 21.11 1.08 2.63
N ARG A 134 20.23 1.84 1.95
CA ARG A 134 20.41 2.25 0.55
C ARG A 134 21.68 3.08 0.37
N PHE A 135 21.92 4.02 1.26
CA PHE A 135 23.12 4.85 1.22
C PHE A 135 24.40 4.01 1.30
N ASN A 136 24.50 3.13 2.31
CA ASN A 136 25.68 2.28 2.49
C ASN A 136 25.87 1.30 1.33
N ARG A 137 24.78 0.73 0.81
CA ARG A 137 24.81 -0.17 -0.34
C ARG A 137 25.23 0.55 -1.63
N ALA A 138 24.79 1.81 -1.84
CA ALA A 138 25.22 2.60 -2.98
C ALA A 138 26.73 2.89 -2.96
N ILE A 139 27.28 3.26 -1.79
CA ILE A 139 28.74 3.48 -1.65
C ILE A 139 29.53 2.19 -1.85
N ALA A 140 29.12 1.11 -1.18
CA ALA A 140 29.79 -0.18 -1.34
C ALA A 140 29.70 -0.67 -2.80
N GLY A 141 28.58 -0.46 -3.47
CA GLY A 141 28.38 -0.75 -4.89
C GLY A 141 29.31 0.07 -5.79
N ALA A 142 29.52 1.36 -5.50
CA ALA A 142 30.45 2.21 -6.22
C ALA A 142 31.90 1.70 -6.09
N VAL A 143 32.34 1.41 -4.87
CA VAL A 143 33.67 0.87 -4.60
C VAL A 143 33.88 -0.47 -5.31
N PHE A 144 32.92 -1.39 -5.19
CA PHE A 144 33.00 -2.70 -5.84
C PHE A 144 33.03 -2.58 -7.37
N SER A 145 32.19 -1.72 -7.95
CA SER A 145 32.16 -1.51 -9.40
C SER A 145 33.50 -0.91 -9.91
N THR A 146 34.11 -0.02 -9.13
CA THR A 146 35.41 0.54 -9.45
C THR A 146 36.50 -0.53 -9.44
N VAL A 147 36.49 -1.43 -8.44
CA VAL A 147 37.41 -2.56 -8.36
C VAL A 147 37.21 -3.51 -9.53
N CYS A 148 35.94 -3.87 -9.86
CA CYS A 148 35.62 -4.70 -11.03
C CYS A 148 36.10 -4.08 -12.34
N SER A 149 35.88 -2.77 -12.52
CA SER A 149 36.33 -2.03 -13.71
C SER A 149 37.86 -1.99 -13.83
N ALA A 150 38.57 -1.74 -12.73
CA ALA A 150 40.04 -1.75 -12.70
C ALA A 150 40.59 -3.15 -13.01
N THR A 151 39.99 -4.21 -12.42
CA THR A 151 40.39 -5.60 -12.69
C THR A 151 40.13 -5.97 -14.15
N LEU A 152 38.98 -5.58 -14.71
CA LEU A 152 38.65 -5.85 -16.11
C LEU A 152 39.56 -5.06 -17.08
N LEU A 153 39.90 -3.82 -16.76
CA LEU A 153 40.84 -3.01 -17.52
C LEU A 153 42.21 -3.66 -17.56
N TYR A 154 42.67 -4.25 -16.45
CA TYR A 154 43.94 -4.96 -16.37
C TYR A 154 43.94 -6.29 -17.15
N ILE A 155 42.87 -7.09 -17.01
CA ILE A 155 42.77 -8.43 -17.60
C ILE A 155 42.40 -8.37 -19.09
N TYR A 156 41.40 -7.51 -19.44
CA TYR A 156 40.83 -7.45 -20.79
C TYR A 156 40.47 -6.01 -21.23
N PRO A 157 41.43 -5.16 -21.59
CA PRO A 157 41.24 -3.73 -21.90
C PRO A 157 40.20 -3.49 -23.01
N LYS A 158 40.20 -4.33 -24.07
CA LYS A 158 39.30 -4.19 -25.22
C LYS A 158 37.83 -4.36 -24.80
N LEU A 159 37.52 -5.36 -23.93
CA LEU A 159 36.18 -5.60 -23.41
C LEU A 159 35.75 -4.42 -22.51
N MET A 160 36.65 -3.88 -21.68
CA MET A 160 36.34 -2.72 -20.86
C MET A 160 36.00 -1.49 -21.72
N ALA A 161 36.70 -1.27 -22.83
CA ALA A 161 36.38 -0.19 -23.76
C ALA A 161 35.00 -0.35 -24.39
N ALA A 162 34.63 -1.58 -24.78
CA ALA A 162 33.27 -1.89 -25.29
C ALA A 162 32.15 -1.62 -24.26
N ILE A 163 32.36 -2.03 -23.01
CA ILE A 163 31.41 -1.77 -21.91
C ILE A 163 31.28 -0.26 -21.66
N THR A 164 32.40 0.44 -21.58
CA THR A 164 32.43 1.91 -21.35
C THR A 164 31.67 2.64 -22.47
N SER A 165 31.93 2.26 -23.73
CA SER A 165 31.22 2.81 -24.90
C SER A 165 29.72 2.59 -24.80
N TYR A 166 29.27 1.36 -24.44
CA TYR A 166 27.87 1.05 -24.23
C TYR A 166 27.24 1.93 -23.13
N VAL A 167 27.89 2.04 -21.97
CA VAL A 167 27.39 2.84 -20.84
C VAL A 167 27.25 4.31 -21.23
N ILE A 168 28.21 4.87 -21.97
CA ILE A 168 28.17 6.26 -22.46
C ILE A 168 27.00 6.45 -23.41
N VAL A 169 26.78 5.54 -24.38
CA VAL A 169 25.67 5.62 -25.32
C VAL A 169 24.33 5.56 -24.56
N CYS A 170 24.16 4.62 -23.62
CA CYS A 170 22.95 4.53 -22.80
C CYS A 170 22.70 5.80 -21.98
N ALA A 171 23.76 6.37 -21.37
CA ALA A 171 23.66 7.62 -20.63
C ALA A 171 23.22 8.78 -21.53
N CYS A 172 23.81 8.93 -22.72
CA CYS A 172 23.40 9.94 -23.69
C CYS A 172 21.94 9.79 -24.14
N VAL A 173 21.50 8.56 -24.40
CA VAL A 173 20.10 8.27 -24.78
C VAL A 173 19.16 8.62 -23.62
N CYS A 174 19.47 8.23 -22.38
CA CYS A 174 18.67 8.55 -21.21
C CYS A 174 18.58 10.06 -20.96
N VAL A 175 19.70 10.80 -21.09
CA VAL A 175 19.74 12.26 -20.92
C VAL A 175 18.90 12.96 -22.00
N THR A 176 19.06 12.58 -23.25
CA THR A 176 18.30 13.17 -24.37
C THR A 176 16.81 12.87 -24.27
N ALA A 177 16.43 11.64 -23.91
CA ALA A 177 15.03 11.23 -23.70
C ALA A 177 14.40 12.00 -22.54
N HIS A 178 15.09 12.12 -21.42
CA HIS A 178 14.61 12.88 -20.24
C HIS A 178 14.39 14.36 -20.55
N ASN A 179 15.26 14.97 -21.36
CA ASN A 179 15.18 16.39 -21.66
C ASN A 179 14.13 16.72 -22.74
N LYS A 180 13.77 15.78 -23.63
CA LYS A 180 12.92 16.02 -24.78
C LYS A 180 11.41 15.91 -24.50
N SER A 181 10.99 15.05 -23.58
CA SER A 181 9.57 14.77 -23.37
C SER A 181 9.20 14.67 -21.88
N PRO A 182 8.20 15.44 -21.41
CA PRO A 182 7.71 15.35 -20.03
C PRO A 182 7.05 14.00 -19.74
N SER A 183 6.38 13.37 -20.72
CA SER A 183 5.77 12.06 -20.58
C SER A 183 6.82 10.95 -20.36
N ILE A 184 7.92 10.96 -21.13
CA ILE A 184 9.02 10.00 -20.95
C ILE A 184 9.71 10.22 -19.59
N ARG A 185 9.84 11.48 -19.15
CA ARG A 185 10.38 11.80 -17.82
C ARG A 185 9.54 11.18 -16.71
N ALA A 186 8.21 11.30 -16.76
CA ALA A 186 7.31 10.70 -15.80
C ALA A 186 7.43 9.17 -15.80
N GLN A 187 7.48 8.55 -16.96
CA GLN A 187 7.62 7.11 -17.11
C GLN A 187 8.98 6.59 -16.61
N LEU A 188 10.07 7.31 -16.90
CA LEU A 188 11.40 7.01 -16.37
C LEU A 188 11.45 7.12 -14.84
N ASN A 189 10.83 8.13 -14.26
CA ASN A 189 10.79 8.32 -12.80
C ASN A 189 9.95 7.25 -12.10
N ASN A 190 8.86 6.79 -12.69
CA ASN A 190 8.00 5.78 -12.09
C ASN A 190 8.55 4.35 -12.25
N ASN A 191 9.22 4.05 -13.37
CA ASN A 191 9.69 2.72 -13.73
C ASN A 191 11.22 2.63 -13.89
N TYR A 192 11.99 3.42 -13.13
CA TYR A 192 13.46 3.45 -13.25
C TYR A 192 14.14 2.10 -12.96
N SER A 193 13.64 1.32 -12.01
CA SER A 193 14.26 0.06 -11.59
C SER A 193 14.23 -1.02 -12.69
N PRO A 194 13.06 -1.38 -13.30
CA PRO A 194 13.04 -2.35 -14.39
C PRO A 194 13.82 -1.86 -15.63
N ILE A 195 13.81 -0.57 -15.92
CA ILE A 195 14.57 0.00 -17.07
C ILE A 195 16.08 -0.17 -16.87
N LEU A 196 16.60 0.17 -15.70
CA LEU A 196 18.03 0.02 -15.38
C LEU A 196 18.47 -1.45 -15.37
N ASN A 197 17.63 -2.34 -14.84
CA ASN A 197 17.92 -3.78 -14.87
C ASN A 197 17.92 -4.31 -16.32
N ALA A 198 16.99 -3.88 -17.16
CA ALA A 198 16.97 -4.24 -18.57
C ALA A 198 18.22 -3.74 -19.30
N LEU A 199 18.63 -2.47 -19.08
CA LEU A 199 19.86 -1.92 -19.64
C LEU A 199 21.10 -2.70 -19.19
N SER A 200 21.17 -3.08 -17.91
CA SER A 200 22.28 -3.91 -17.41
C SER A 200 22.32 -5.29 -18.07
N ALA A 201 21.16 -5.94 -18.25
CA ALA A 201 21.07 -7.23 -18.92
C ALA A 201 21.45 -7.13 -20.42
N THR A 202 20.97 -6.10 -21.12
CA THR A 202 21.32 -5.85 -22.52
C THR A 202 22.80 -5.57 -22.68
N GLY A 203 23.37 -4.76 -21.78
CA GLY A 203 24.80 -4.46 -21.77
C GLY A 203 25.66 -5.72 -21.56
N PHE A 204 25.20 -6.62 -20.69
CA PHE A 204 25.83 -7.92 -20.52
C PHE A 204 25.79 -8.75 -21.82
N LEU A 205 24.65 -8.85 -22.49
CA LEU A 205 24.51 -9.64 -23.73
C LEU A 205 25.38 -9.08 -24.87
N ILE A 206 25.40 -7.76 -25.06
CA ILE A 206 26.24 -7.10 -26.08
C ILE A 206 27.72 -7.37 -25.81
N SER A 207 28.14 -7.21 -24.57
CA SER A 207 29.53 -7.41 -24.18
C SER A 207 29.93 -8.88 -24.23
N PHE A 208 29.02 -9.78 -23.92
CA PHE A 208 29.23 -11.23 -24.06
C PHE A 208 29.40 -11.60 -25.55
N TYR A 209 28.54 -11.09 -26.42
CA TYR A 209 28.66 -11.30 -27.86
C TYR A 209 30.03 -10.80 -28.40
N TYR A 210 30.43 -9.60 -27.97
CA TYR A 210 31.75 -9.04 -28.33
C TYR A 210 32.88 -9.96 -27.88
N LEU A 211 32.86 -10.46 -26.65
CA LEU A 211 33.87 -11.34 -26.11
C LEU A 211 33.96 -12.66 -26.90
N VAL A 212 32.82 -13.27 -27.25
CA VAL A 212 32.76 -14.48 -28.06
C VAL A 212 33.30 -14.23 -29.46
N SER A 213 32.95 -13.12 -30.08
CA SER A 213 33.45 -12.73 -31.40
C SER A 213 34.98 -12.50 -31.42
N ASP A 214 35.51 -11.83 -30.41
CA ASP A 214 36.99 -11.61 -30.30
C ASP A 214 37.73 -12.91 -30.01
N TYR A 215 37.11 -13.82 -29.25
CA TYR A 215 37.66 -15.16 -28.97
C TYR A 215 37.72 -16.05 -30.23
N LEU A 216 36.70 -16.00 -31.09
CA LEU A 216 36.65 -16.79 -32.34
C LEU A 216 37.65 -16.28 -33.38
N THR A 217 37.92 -14.97 -33.40
CA THR A 217 38.89 -14.35 -34.37
C THR A 217 40.33 -14.48 -33.94
N SER A 218 40.61 -14.68 -32.65
CA SER A 218 41.97 -14.78 -32.11
C SER A 218 42.05 -16.01 -31.21
N PRO A 219 42.38 -17.21 -31.75
CA PRO A 219 42.51 -18.44 -30.97
C PRO A 219 43.65 -18.30 -29.97
N HIS A 220 43.28 -18.11 -28.71
CA HIS A 220 44.23 -17.93 -27.62
C HIS A 220 43.92 -18.98 -26.54
N ASP A 221 45.00 -19.51 -25.93
CA ASP A 221 44.97 -20.43 -24.78
C ASP A 221 44.31 -19.83 -23.50
N LYS A 222 43.45 -18.82 -23.64
CA LYS A 222 42.93 -17.99 -22.54
C LYS A 222 41.42 -18.13 -22.30
N ILE A 223 40.84 -19.31 -22.52
CA ILE A 223 39.42 -19.59 -22.18
C ILE A 223 39.09 -19.16 -20.76
N PHE A 224 40.04 -19.38 -19.85
CA PHE A 224 39.88 -19.09 -18.44
C PHE A 224 39.76 -17.57 -18.16
N THR A 225 40.59 -16.78 -18.86
CA THR A 225 40.51 -15.31 -18.78
C THR A 225 39.18 -14.77 -19.30
N ALA A 226 38.63 -15.36 -20.37
CA ALA A 226 37.34 -15.00 -20.91
C ALA A 226 36.20 -15.28 -19.90
N VAL A 227 36.19 -16.48 -19.28
CA VAL A 227 35.20 -16.86 -18.29
C VAL A 227 35.22 -15.94 -17.06
N ILE A 228 36.41 -15.63 -16.53
CA ILE A 228 36.56 -14.69 -15.42
C ILE A 228 36.03 -13.32 -15.81
N SER A 229 36.36 -12.85 -17.01
CA SER A 229 35.92 -11.55 -17.51
C SER A 229 34.40 -11.45 -17.62
N VAL A 230 33.73 -12.51 -18.07
CA VAL A 230 32.25 -12.60 -18.12
C VAL A 230 31.64 -12.47 -16.73
N LEU A 231 32.19 -13.15 -15.73
CA LEU A 231 31.66 -13.11 -14.36
C LEU A 231 31.85 -11.73 -13.73
N ILE A 232 33.04 -11.14 -13.85
CA ILE A 232 33.35 -9.80 -13.32
C ILE A 232 32.47 -8.75 -14.00
N MET A 233 32.34 -8.83 -15.33
CA MET A 233 31.51 -7.95 -16.12
C MET A 233 30.04 -8.01 -15.68
N ARG A 234 29.45 -9.21 -15.56
CA ARG A 234 28.08 -9.39 -15.11
C ARG A 234 27.84 -8.77 -13.74
N GLN A 235 28.72 -9.07 -12.79
CA GLN A 235 28.63 -8.53 -11.44
C GLN A 235 28.82 -7.01 -11.42
N GLY A 236 29.79 -6.48 -12.16
CA GLY A 236 30.06 -5.04 -12.26
C GLY A 236 28.86 -4.27 -12.81
N LEU A 237 28.31 -4.69 -13.96
CA LEU A 237 27.13 -4.04 -14.56
C LEU A 237 25.91 -4.09 -13.64
N GLN A 238 25.64 -5.22 -13.00
CA GLN A 238 24.54 -5.35 -12.07
C GLN A 238 24.71 -4.43 -10.84
N ARG A 239 25.94 -4.27 -10.34
CA ARG A 239 26.21 -3.37 -9.20
C ARG A 239 26.09 -1.90 -9.58
N VAL A 240 26.51 -1.51 -10.77
CA VAL A 240 26.26 -0.15 -11.30
C VAL A 240 24.76 0.13 -11.36
N SER A 241 23.97 -0.80 -11.91
CA SER A 241 22.51 -0.67 -11.97
C SER A 241 21.89 -0.52 -10.58
N THR A 242 22.26 -1.38 -9.63
CA THR A 242 21.74 -1.34 -8.24
C THR A 242 22.15 -0.04 -7.53
N MET A 243 23.38 0.43 -7.72
CA MET A 243 23.87 1.71 -7.18
C MET A 243 23.02 2.88 -7.67
N ILE A 244 22.73 2.94 -8.97
CA ILE A 244 21.88 4.00 -9.55
C ILE A 244 20.47 3.92 -8.99
N ILE A 245 19.88 2.71 -8.88
CA ILE A 245 18.55 2.48 -8.29
C ILE A 245 18.51 2.98 -6.84
N ASP A 246 19.52 2.68 -6.04
CA ASP A 246 19.59 3.13 -4.66
C ASP A 246 19.74 4.66 -4.55
N ILE A 247 20.54 5.30 -5.43
CA ILE A 247 20.68 6.77 -5.47
C ILE A 247 19.38 7.45 -5.87
N ILE A 248 18.68 6.94 -6.89
CA ILE A 248 17.35 7.46 -7.28
C ILE A 248 16.36 7.29 -6.14
N GLY A 249 16.33 6.11 -5.50
CA GLY A 249 15.48 5.86 -4.34
C GLY A 249 15.76 6.79 -3.15
N LEU A 250 17.03 7.11 -2.89
CA LEU A 250 17.41 8.11 -1.88
C LEU A 250 16.91 9.51 -2.27
N ARG A 251 17.03 9.88 -3.53
CA ARG A 251 16.56 11.17 -4.04
C ARG A 251 15.04 11.32 -3.88
N LEU A 252 14.26 10.29 -4.19
CA LEU A 252 12.81 10.30 -4.01
C LEU A 252 12.41 10.47 -2.53
N GLN A 253 13.25 10.01 -1.62
CA GLN A 253 13.05 10.11 -0.17
C GLN A 253 13.82 11.26 0.49
N HIS A 254 14.42 12.20 -0.30
CA HIS A 254 15.31 13.22 0.26
C HIS A 254 14.65 14.12 1.32
N ARG A 255 13.36 14.46 1.16
CA ARG A 255 12.61 15.28 2.14
C ARG A 255 12.47 14.55 3.48
N GLN A 256 12.11 13.26 3.44
CA GLN A 256 12.02 12.41 4.61
C GLN A 256 13.40 12.22 5.28
N ALA A 257 14.44 11.98 4.45
CA ALA A 257 15.82 11.88 4.94
C ALA A 257 16.30 13.17 5.62
N ASN A 258 16.00 14.31 5.03
CA ASN A 258 16.35 15.60 5.61
C ASN A 258 15.62 15.84 6.94
N ALA A 259 14.31 15.58 6.97
CA ALA A 259 13.53 15.72 8.18
C ALA A 259 13.99 14.77 9.30
N LEU A 260 14.42 13.54 8.97
CA LEU A 260 14.87 12.55 9.95
C LEU A 260 16.27 12.84 10.50
N PHE A 261 17.21 13.23 9.63
CA PHE A 261 18.65 13.26 10.00
C PHE A 261 19.21 14.66 10.23
N TYR A 262 18.59 15.72 9.71
CA TYR A 262 19.05 17.10 9.92
C TYR A 262 18.18 17.83 10.95
N HIS A 263 18.83 18.33 12.00
CA HIS A 263 18.15 18.94 13.16
C HIS A 263 17.29 20.17 12.79
N SER A 264 17.76 21.00 11.87
CA SER A 264 17.13 22.27 11.49
C SER A 264 16.10 22.18 10.36
N GLN A 265 15.85 20.95 9.83
CA GLN A 265 14.92 20.80 8.72
C GLN A 265 13.63 20.10 9.19
N PRO A 266 12.48 20.82 9.27
CA PRO A 266 11.19 20.20 9.54
C PRO A 266 10.72 19.41 8.31
N LEU A 267 9.83 18.45 8.53
CA LEU A 267 9.16 17.75 7.45
C LEU A 267 8.09 18.69 6.87
N ILE A 268 8.39 19.33 5.77
CA ILE A 268 7.38 20.04 4.98
C ILE A 268 6.78 19.02 4.03
N GLU A 269 5.62 18.50 4.38
CA GLU A 269 4.83 17.70 3.45
C GLU A 269 4.37 18.64 2.34
N SER A 270 4.85 18.39 1.11
CA SER A 270 4.19 19.03 -0.02
C SER A 270 2.76 18.49 -0.04
N PRO A 271 1.75 19.33 -0.33
CA PRO A 271 0.45 18.80 -0.72
C PRO A 271 0.75 17.70 -1.75
N ARG A 272 0.26 16.48 -1.47
CA ARG A 272 0.40 15.36 -2.42
C ARG A 272 -0.24 15.86 -3.70
N HIS A 273 0.58 16.22 -4.69
CA HIS A 273 0.08 16.57 -6.01
C HIS A 273 -0.63 15.31 -6.53
N SER A 274 -1.94 15.30 -6.40
CA SER A 274 -2.77 14.33 -7.09
C SER A 274 -2.64 14.66 -8.58
N ASN A 275 -1.92 13.82 -9.31
CA ASN A 275 -1.68 14.02 -10.74
C ASN A 275 -3.01 14.36 -11.44
N GLY A 276 -3.11 15.55 -12.01
CA GLY A 276 -4.27 16.03 -12.75
C GLY A 276 -5.24 16.95 -11.99
N LEU A 277 -5.17 17.03 -10.64
CA LEU A 277 -6.05 17.94 -9.88
C LEU A 277 -5.45 19.34 -9.66
N ASP A 278 -4.19 19.55 -10.01
CA ASP A 278 -3.52 20.87 -9.87
C ASP A 278 -4.17 21.91 -10.79
N GLU A 279 -4.70 21.50 -11.95
CA GLU A 279 -5.43 22.35 -12.89
C GLU A 279 -6.76 22.88 -12.32
N LEU A 280 -7.30 22.19 -11.30
CA LEU A 280 -8.54 22.59 -10.63
C LEU A 280 -8.33 23.66 -9.53
N GLN A 281 -7.09 24.11 -9.32
CA GLN A 281 -6.80 25.20 -8.39
C GLN A 281 -7.17 26.58 -8.98
N ASP A 282 -7.16 26.71 -10.30
CA ASP A 282 -7.50 27.93 -11.02
C ASP A 282 -8.92 27.86 -11.59
N SER A 283 -9.63 28.98 -11.60
CA SER A 283 -11.02 29.08 -12.12
C SER A 283 -11.14 28.70 -13.59
N GLU A 284 -10.13 29.01 -14.41
CA GLU A 284 -10.10 28.62 -15.83
C GLU A 284 -9.98 27.10 -15.98
N GLY A 285 -9.09 26.47 -15.21
CA GLY A 285 -8.93 25.03 -15.20
C GLY A 285 -10.18 24.29 -14.69
N GLN A 286 -10.86 24.84 -13.66
CA GLN A 286 -12.14 24.30 -13.18
C GLN A 286 -13.21 24.34 -14.27
N THR A 287 -13.33 25.46 -14.98
CA THR A 287 -14.29 25.64 -16.06
C THR A 287 -14.01 24.65 -17.20
N GLU A 288 -12.75 24.48 -17.63
CA GLU A 288 -12.36 23.53 -18.66
C GLU A 288 -12.67 22.08 -18.24
N TRP A 289 -12.39 21.71 -16.98
CA TRP A 289 -12.69 20.39 -16.44
C TRP A 289 -14.18 20.08 -16.46
N ILE A 290 -15.00 20.98 -15.92
CA ILE A 290 -16.44 20.78 -15.79
C ILE A 290 -17.10 20.77 -17.16
N SER A 291 -16.73 21.68 -18.05
CA SER A 291 -17.25 21.69 -19.43
C SER A 291 -16.88 20.42 -20.19
N GLY A 292 -15.65 19.92 -20.02
CA GLY A 292 -15.23 18.65 -20.60
C GLY A 292 -16.04 17.46 -20.09
N LEU A 293 -16.38 17.40 -18.79
CA LEU A 293 -17.23 16.36 -18.21
C LEU A 293 -18.69 16.47 -18.67
N LEU A 294 -19.25 17.66 -18.73
CA LEU A 294 -20.63 17.88 -19.20
C LEU A 294 -20.82 17.47 -20.66
N ARG A 295 -19.81 17.68 -21.52
CA ARG A 295 -19.80 17.18 -22.91
C ARG A 295 -19.88 15.65 -22.98
N LEU A 296 -19.25 14.93 -22.06
CA LEU A 296 -19.32 13.47 -22.01
C LEU A 296 -20.72 12.95 -21.63
N LEU A 297 -21.56 13.79 -21.01
CA LEU A 297 -22.96 13.48 -20.69
C LEU A 297 -23.92 13.73 -21.87
N ASN A 298 -23.44 14.05 -23.07
CA ASN A 298 -24.27 14.48 -24.21
C ASN A 298 -25.20 15.64 -23.88
N VAL A 299 -24.82 16.48 -22.95
CA VAL A 299 -25.48 17.76 -22.75
C VAL A 299 -24.98 18.64 -23.89
N ASP A 300 -25.80 18.82 -24.91
CA ASP A 300 -25.51 19.68 -26.05
C ASP A 300 -25.08 21.05 -25.56
N GLU A 301 -23.90 21.48 -26.00
CA GLU A 301 -23.18 22.71 -25.67
C GLU A 301 -23.71 23.42 -24.39
N PRO A 302 -23.05 23.30 -23.25
CA PRO A 302 -23.57 23.93 -22.04
C PRO A 302 -23.60 25.45 -22.27
N PRO A 303 -24.77 26.07 -22.41
CA PRO A 303 -24.85 27.50 -22.23
C PRO A 303 -24.33 27.77 -20.83
N CYS A 304 -23.98 28.90 -20.41
CA CYS A 304 -23.41 29.23 -19.11
C CYS A 304 -23.77 28.25 -17.99
N PHE A 305 -22.81 27.77 -17.25
CA PHE A 305 -23.00 27.00 -16.02
C PHE A 305 -22.33 27.70 -14.86
N GLU A 306 -22.89 27.55 -13.66
CA GLU A 306 -22.29 27.96 -12.41
C GLU A 306 -21.87 26.72 -11.63
N PHE A 307 -20.76 26.80 -10.91
CA PHE A 307 -20.32 25.72 -10.05
C PHE A 307 -19.88 26.26 -8.69
N HIS A 308 -20.20 25.48 -7.66
CA HIS A 308 -19.86 25.78 -6.29
C HIS A 308 -19.18 24.59 -5.64
N TRP A 309 -18.25 24.87 -4.74
CA TRP A 309 -17.59 23.82 -3.97
C TRP A 309 -18.60 23.05 -3.12
N HIS A 310 -18.49 21.71 -3.13
CA HIS A 310 -19.26 20.83 -2.28
C HIS A 310 -18.34 20.13 -1.30
N GLN A 311 -18.56 20.34 0.02
CA GLN A 311 -17.72 19.77 1.07
C GLN A 311 -17.98 18.26 1.20
N THR A 312 -16.93 17.43 1.02
CA THR A 312 -17.03 15.97 1.13
C THR A 312 -16.53 15.42 2.47
N GLY A 313 -15.58 16.10 3.12
CA GLY A 313 -14.91 15.62 4.32
C GLY A 313 -13.93 14.46 4.07
N ILE A 314 -13.69 14.07 2.82
CA ILE A 314 -12.76 12.99 2.43
C ILE A 314 -11.52 13.59 1.78
N ALA A 315 -10.34 13.18 2.25
CA ALA A 315 -9.09 13.60 1.64
C ALA A 315 -8.96 13.06 0.20
N ASP A 316 -8.40 13.85 -0.70
CA ASP A 316 -8.22 13.54 -2.12
C ASP A 316 -9.54 13.35 -2.92
N LEU A 317 -10.71 13.71 -2.36
CA LEU A 317 -12.00 13.76 -3.05
C LEU A 317 -12.43 15.21 -3.22
N LEU A 318 -12.47 15.69 -4.44
CA LEU A 318 -13.03 17.00 -4.79
C LEU A 318 -14.47 16.82 -5.27
N ALA A 319 -15.36 17.73 -4.88
CA ALA A 319 -16.72 17.72 -5.38
C ALA A 319 -17.22 19.13 -5.67
N PHE A 320 -18.01 19.23 -6.73
CA PHE A 320 -18.61 20.46 -7.18
C PHE A 320 -20.10 20.27 -7.44
N ARG A 321 -20.89 21.20 -6.96
CA ARG A 321 -22.28 21.38 -7.37
C ARG A 321 -22.26 22.23 -8.63
N VAL A 322 -22.78 21.69 -9.73
CA VAL A 322 -22.82 22.34 -11.05
C VAL A 322 -24.28 22.60 -11.40
N SER A 323 -24.63 23.85 -11.68
CA SER A 323 -25.97 24.25 -12.10
C SER A 323 -25.89 24.77 -13.52
N THR A 324 -26.66 24.18 -14.44
CA THR A 324 -26.79 24.67 -15.80
C THR A 324 -27.82 25.79 -15.84
N LEU A 325 -27.44 26.94 -16.40
CA LEU A 325 -28.32 28.09 -16.54
C LEU A 325 -29.14 27.97 -17.83
N ASP A 326 -29.97 26.93 -17.91
CA ASP A 326 -30.89 26.80 -19.04
C ASP A 326 -32.18 27.57 -18.74
N ILE A 327 -32.73 28.24 -19.78
CA ILE A 327 -33.86 29.16 -19.63
C ILE A 327 -35.16 28.43 -19.26
N HIS A 328 -35.26 27.13 -19.53
CA HIS A 328 -36.51 26.37 -19.33
C HIS A 328 -36.50 25.43 -18.11
N GLU A 329 -35.37 24.81 -17.77
CA GLU A 329 -35.26 23.92 -16.60
C GLU A 329 -33.78 23.92 -16.11
N PRO A 330 -33.44 24.61 -15.02
CA PRO A 330 -32.09 24.52 -14.47
C PRO A 330 -31.86 23.12 -13.92
N LYS A 331 -30.87 22.43 -14.45
CA LYS A 331 -30.44 21.11 -13.97
C LYS A 331 -29.25 21.26 -13.04
N GLU A 332 -29.31 20.57 -11.89
CA GLU A 332 -28.21 20.55 -10.92
C GLU A 332 -27.55 19.19 -10.90
N TYR A 333 -26.22 19.19 -10.89
CA TYR A 333 -25.39 17.99 -10.83
C TYR A 333 -24.41 18.06 -9.68
N LEU A 334 -24.12 16.91 -9.07
CA LEU A 334 -22.99 16.74 -8.18
C LEU A 334 -21.90 15.99 -8.94
N VAL A 335 -20.76 16.65 -9.16
CA VAL A 335 -19.60 16.08 -9.83
C VAL A 335 -18.55 15.80 -8.77
N LYS A 336 -18.15 14.52 -8.63
CA LYS A 336 -17.08 14.07 -7.73
C LYS A 336 -15.86 13.67 -8.54
N ILE A 337 -14.68 14.13 -8.16
CA ILE A 337 -13.41 13.86 -8.80
C ILE A 337 -12.50 13.15 -7.80
N PHE A 338 -12.13 11.92 -8.10
CA PHE A 338 -11.32 11.08 -7.23
C PHE A 338 -9.84 11.22 -7.56
N GLY A 339 -9.04 11.55 -6.57
CA GLY A 339 -7.58 11.52 -6.68
C GLY A 339 -7.05 10.10 -6.89
N THR A 340 -5.83 9.99 -7.39
CA THR A 340 -5.21 8.68 -7.69
C THR A 340 -5.09 7.76 -6.49
N ASN A 341 -4.93 8.31 -5.28
CA ASN A 341 -4.81 7.54 -4.04
C ASN A 341 -6.10 6.86 -3.60
N ILE A 342 -7.26 7.39 -4.01
CA ILE A 342 -8.59 6.90 -3.67
C ILE A 342 -9.36 6.36 -4.88
N SER A 343 -8.66 6.04 -5.95
CA SER A 343 -9.25 5.46 -7.17
C SER A 343 -10.02 4.16 -6.91
N ASN A 344 -9.61 3.37 -5.90
CA ASN A 344 -10.31 2.17 -5.45
C ASN A 344 -11.66 2.48 -4.79
N VAL A 345 -11.78 3.63 -4.10
CA VAL A 345 -13.03 4.09 -3.49
C VAL A 345 -14.06 4.42 -4.57
N ALA A 346 -13.61 5.05 -5.68
CA ALA A 346 -14.46 5.26 -6.85
C ALA A 346 -14.97 3.93 -7.44
N ASP A 347 -14.10 2.92 -7.60
CA ASP A 347 -14.52 1.62 -8.13
C ASP A 347 -15.52 0.91 -7.20
N GLN A 348 -15.37 1.06 -5.88
CA GLN A 348 -16.30 0.50 -4.90
C GLN A 348 -17.67 1.19 -4.98
N GLU A 349 -17.69 2.53 -5.04
CA GLU A 349 -18.93 3.30 -5.18
C GLU A 349 -19.65 2.93 -6.48
N LYS A 350 -18.94 2.89 -7.61
CA LYS A 350 -19.47 2.46 -8.89
C LYS A 350 -20.07 1.05 -8.82
N SER A 351 -19.32 0.10 -8.25
CA SER A 351 -19.76 -1.30 -8.19
C SER A 351 -21.06 -1.47 -7.41
N LEU A 352 -21.28 -0.66 -6.38
CA LEU A 352 -22.54 -0.66 -5.66
C LEU A 352 -23.67 -0.04 -6.49
N LEU A 353 -23.45 1.16 -7.02
CA LEU A 353 -24.51 1.93 -7.71
C LEU A 353 -24.94 1.30 -9.04
N ASP A 354 -24.02 0.59 -9.73
CA ASP A 354 -24.33 -0.11 -10.98
C ASP A 354 -25.11 -1.41 -10.75
N LEU A 355 -24.91 -2.09 -9.59
CA LEU A 355 -25.47 -3.42 -9.31
C LEU A 355 -26.69 -3.40 -8.39
N GLN A 356 -26.93 -2.28 -7.72
CA GLN A 356 -27.95 -2.17 -6.68
C GLN A 356 -28.88 -1.00 -6.94
N GLY A 357 -30.17 -1.30 -7.16
CA GLY A 357 -31.24 -0.32 -7.19
C GLY A 357 -31.87 -0.08 -5.81
N GLY A 358 -32.66 0.99 -5.69
CA GLY A 358 -33.43 1.28 -4.47
C GLY A 358 -32.62 1.78 -3.29
N LEU A 359 -31.38 2.21 -3.52
CA LEU A 359 -30.55 2.83 -2.48
C LEU A 359 -31.02 4.25 -2.18
N PRO A 360 -30.89 4.72 -0.91
CA PRO A 360 -31.10 6.12 -0.56
C PRO A 360 -29.93 6.97 -1.08
N SER A 361 -29.80 7.09 -2.38
CA SER A 361 -28.73 7.81 -3.07
C SER A 361 -29.30 8.85 -4.02
N LEU A 362 -28.46 9.81 -4.39
CA LEU A 362 -28.74 10.66 -5.54
C LEU A 362 -28.86 9.80 -6.81
N GLU A 363 -29.57 10.29 -7.81
CA GLU A 363 -29.67 9.64 -9.11
C GLU A 363 -28.30 9.52 -9.75
N TRP A 364 -27.85 8.28 -9.98
CA TRP A 364 -26.55 7.93 -10.51
C TRP A 364 -26.53 8.03 -12.04
N LEU A 365 -25.66 8.90 -12.58
CA LEU A 365 -25.52 9.09 -14.03
C LEU A 365 -24.33 8.35 -14.63
N GLY A 366 -23.36 7.96 -13.82
CA GLY A 366 -22.25 7.13 -14.28
C GLY A 366 -20.87 7.59 -13.82
N GLN A 367 -19.88 6.73 -14.12
CA GLN A 367 -18.47 7.02 -13.95
C GLN A 367 -17.83 7.38 -15.27
N TYR A 368 -17.11 8.46 -15.29
CA TYR A 368 -16.34 8.97 -16.42
C TYR A 368 -14.86 9.06 -16.07
N SER A 369 -14.00 8.98 -17.10
CA SER A 369 -12.56 9.22 -16.93
C SER A 369 -12.18 10.50 -17.68
N TYR A 370 -11.61 11.46 -16.98
CA TYR A 370 -11.17 12.71 -17.58
C TYR A 370 -9.77 13.07 -17.05
N LYS A 371 -8.85 13.37 -17.96
CA LYS A 371 -7.44 13.70 -17.64
C LYS A 371 -6.76 12.73 -16.65
N GLY A 372 -7.12 11.44 -16.71
CA GLY A 372 -6.55 10.39 -15.86
C GLY A 372 -7.16 10.22 -14.47
N SER A 373 -8.15 11.05 -14.10
CA SER A 373 -8.92 10.93 -12.87
C SER A 373 -10.29 10.29 -13.13
N LYS A 374 -10.81 9.54 -12.15
CA LYS A 374 -12.17 9.01 -12.19
C LYS A 374 -13.12 10.07 -11.66
N CYS A 375 -14.23 10.26 -12.38
CA CYS A 375 -15.25 11.24 -12.04
C CYS A 375 -16.60 10.56 -11.94
N HIS A 376 -17.34 10.83 -10.87
CA HIS A 376 -18.70 10.36 -10.67
C HIS A 376 -19.66 11.51 -10.81
N ILE A 377 -20.75 11.31 -11.50
CA ILE A 377 -21.75 12.34 -11.75
C ILE A 377 -23.10 11.86 -11.25
N PHE A 378 -23.75 12.70 -10.47
CA PHE A 378 -25.08 12.48 -9.91
C PHE A 378 -25.97 13.67 -10.25
N LYS A 379 -27.26 13.41 -10.39
CA LYS A 379 -28.27 14.46 -10.48
C LYS A 379 -28.63 14.94 -9.07
N LEU A 380 -28.62 16.27 -8.83
CA LEU A 380 -28.75 16.82 -7.48
C LEU A 380 -30.14 17.43 -7.19
N ASP A 381 -30.85 17.94 -8.17
CA ASP A 381 -32.24 18.43 -8.16
C ASP A 381 -32.72 19.08 -6.84
N GLY A 382 -32.06 20.14 -6.42
CA GLY A 382 -32.49 20.94 -5.26
C GLY A 382 -32.32 20.29 -3.89
N HIS A 383 -31.45 19.28 -3.76
CA HIS A 383 -31.08 18.72 -2.47
C HIS A 383 -30.27 19.73 -1.64
N ARG A 384 -30.51 19.75 -0.33
CA ARG A 384 -29.79 20.60 0.63
C ARG A 384 -29.06 19.75 1.68
N HIS A 385 -28.08 20.33 2.33
CA HIS A 385 -27.50 19.74 3.55
C HIS A 385 -28.44 19.90 4.74
N PRO A 386 -28.50 18.89 5.64
CA PRO A 386 -29.27 18.95 6.86
C PRO A 386 -28.70 19.99 7.83
N ALA A 387 -29.55 20.64 8.59
CA ALA A 387 -29.10 21.40 9.75
C ALA A 387 -28.58 20.44 10.84
N HIS A 388 -27.70 20.91 11.73
CA HIS A 388 -27.07 20.06 12.74
C HIS A 388 -28.08 19.22 13.58
N ARG A 389 -29.22 19.79 13.92
CA ARG A 389 -30.31 19.12 14.66
C ARG A 389 -31.04 18.03 13.84
N GLU A 390 -30.96 18.07 12.52
CA GLU A 390 -31.62 17.11 11.62
C GLU A 390 -30.76 15.88 11.34
N ILE A 391 -29.45 15.92 11.66
CA ILE A 391 -28.49 14.86 11.32
C ILE A 391 -28.87 13.54 11.99
N GLY A 392 -29.22 13.55 13.29
CA GLY A 392 -29.58 12.34 14.02
C GLY A 392 -30.81 11.64 13.41
N ALA A 393 -31.85 12.40 13.11
CA ALA A 393 -33.05 11.91 12.44
C ALA A 393 -32.74 11.38 11.03
N GLY A 394 -31.86 12.08 10.29
CA GLY A 394 -31.41 11.66 8.97
C GLY A 394 -30.63 10.33 8.99
N VAL A 395 -29.76 10.11 9.97
CA VAL A 395 -29.02 8.85 10.12
C VAL A 395 -30.00 7.68 10.35
N VAL A 396 -31.00 7.88 11.20
CA VAL A 396 -32.00 6.85 11.47
C VAL A 396 -32.84 6.58 10.22
N SER A 397 -33.33 7.62 9.54
CA SER A 397 -34.12 7.49 8.31
C SER A 397 -33.35 6.74 7.21
N ILE A 398 -32.06 7.03 7.02
CA ILE A 398 -31.21 6.27 6.08
C ILE A 398 -31.09 4.81 6.53
N SER A 399 -30.91 4.56 7.82
CA SER A 399 -30.81 3.18 8.35
C SER A 399 -32.09 2.38 8.10
N GLU A 400 -33.27 3.02 8.25
CA GLU A 400 -34.58 2.44 7.92
C GLU A 400 -34.69 2.06 6.44
N GLN A 401 -34.31 3.00 5.54
CA GLN A 401 -34.32 2.75 4.10
C GLN A 401 -33.36 1.63 3.70
N LEU A 402 -32.18 1.54 4.34
CA LEU A 402 -31.20 0.49 4.08
C LEU A 402 -31.66 -0.90 4.56
N ILE A 403 -32.43 -0.98 5.63
CA ILE A 403 -33.06 -2.25 6.05
C ILE A 403 -34.04 -2.75 5.00
N MET A 404 -34.79 -1.84 4.36
CA MET A 404 -35.71 -2.17 3.27
C MET A 404 -35.03 -2.61 1.99
N CYS A 405 -33.78 -2.18 1.78
CA CYS A 405 -33.03 -2.45 0.56
C CYS A 405 -32.36 -3.83 0.62
N GLU A 406 -32.91 -4.81 -0.11
CA GLU A 406 -32.33 -6.14 -0.23
C GLU A 406 -31.14 -6.12 -1.22
N PRO A 407 -29.96 -6.63 -0.81
CA PRO A 407 -28.82 -6.72 -1.71
C PRO A 407 -29.12 -7.64 -2.91
N SER A 408 -28.80 -7.21 -4.12
CA SER A 408 -28.94 -8.05 -5.31
C SER A 408 -28.07 -9.32 -5.19
N SER A 409 -28.54 -10.43 -5.74
CA SER A 409 -27.82 -11.71 -5.70
C SER A 409 -26.40 -11.61 -6.30
N GLU A 410 -26.23 -10.81 -7.34
CA GLU A 410 -24.94 -10.58 -7.96
C GLU A 410 -23.99 -9.80 -7.04
N LEU A 411 -24.48 -8.74 -6.41
CA LEU A 411 -23.71 -7.95 -5.45
C LEU A 411 -23.29 -8.79 -4.24
N LEU A 412 -24.22 -9.59 -3.71
CA LEU A 412 -23.95 -10.50 -2.59
C LEU A 412 -22.89 -11.53 -2.95
N ALA A 413 -22.97 -12.15 -4.14
CA ALA A 413 -21.99 -13.11 -4.60
C ALA A 413 -20.60 -12.50 -4.82
N ARG A 414 -20.50 -11.27 -5.30
CA ARG A 414 -19.22 -10.54 -5.45
C ARG A 414 -18.64 -10.15 -4.10
N TYR A 415 -19.49 -9.67 -3.19
CA TYR A 415 -19.07 -9.24 -1.86
C TYR A 415 -18.52 -10.39 -1.03
N SER A 416 -19.24 -11.53 -0.97
CA SER A 416 -18.86 -12.71 -0.18
C SER A 416 -17.51 -13.33 -0.58
N ARG A 417 -17.08 -13.13 -1.83
CA ARG A 417 -15.74 -13.54 -2.31
C ARG A 417 -14.63 -12.56 -1.91
N THR A 418 -15.00 -11.35 -1.50
CA THR A 418 -14.03 -10.26 -1.32
C THR A 418 -13.85 -9.88 0.14
N ARG A 419 -14.93 -9.90 0.92
CA ARG A 419 -14.94 -9.41 2.30
C ARG A 419 -15.74 -10.35 3.20
N PRO A 420 -15.27 -10.61 4.43
CA PRO A 420 -16.01 -11.36 5.42
C PRO A 420 -17.18 -10.52 5.98
N SER A 421 -18.33 -11.15 6.17
CA SER A 421 -19.46 -10.61 6.92
C SER A 421 -19.23 -10.70 8.43
N LEU A 422 -20.10 -10.06 9.24
CA LEU A 422 -19.97 -9.99 10.70
C LEU A 422 -19.78 -11.37 11.34
N GLU A 423 -20.61 -12.33 10.98
CA GLU A 423 -20.57 -13.70 11.53
C GLU A 423 -19.29 -14.46 11.19
N GLN A 424 -18.60 -14.08 10.10
CA GLN A 424 -17.35 -14.72 9.70
C GLN A 424 -16.11 -14.12 10.35
N ARG A 425 -16.16 -12.82 10.70
CA ARG A 425 -15.02 -12.11 11.28
C ARG A 425 -15.09 -11.91 12.78
N PHE A 426 -16.29 -12.10 13.35
CA PHE A 426 -16.52 -11.98 14.80
C PHE A 426 -16.20 -13.32 15.47
N ASP A 427 -15.00 -13.47 15.94
CA ASP A 427 -14.47 -14.70 16.53
C ASP A 427 -13.96 -14.49 17.96
N ILE A 428 -13.48 -15.57 18.57
CA ILE A 428 -12.90 -15.58 19.91
C ILE A 428 -11.70 -14.62 20.01
N ASP A 429 -10.89 -14.52 18.95
CA ASP A 429 -9.69 -13.67 18.96
C ASP A 429 -10.05 -12.18 18.92
N THR A 430 -11.21 -11.84 18.37
CA THR A 430 -11.78 -10.48 18.41
C THR A 430 -12.14 -10.06 19.85
N ILE A 431 -12.64 -10.97 20.68
CA ILE A 431 -13.11 -10.67 22.05
C ILE A 431 -11.99 -10.77 23.10
N LYS A 432 -11.02 -11.67 22.92
CA LYS A 432 -9.90 -11.87 23.87
C LYS A 432 -9.24 -10.57 24.38
N PRO A 433 -9.04 -9.52 23.56
CA PRO A 433 -8.44 -8.27 24.03
C PRO A 433 -9.21 -7.58 25.17
N LEU A 434 -10.53 -7.82 25.30
CA LEU A 434 -11.32 -7.25 26.39
C LEU A 434 -10.83 -7.71 27.78
N ARG A 435 -10.20 -8.89 27.87
CA ARG A 435 -9.60 -9.38 29.11
C ARG A 435 -8.57 -8.45 29.72
N MET A 436 -7.90 -7.63 28.88
CA MET A 436 -6.91 -6.65 29.35
C MET A 436 -7.56 -5.50 30.13
N ALA A 437 -8.83 -5.22 29.89
CA ALA A 437 -9.56 -4.14 30.54
C ALA A 437 -10.40 -4.61 31.74
N CYS A 438 -10.47 -5.92 32.02
CA CYS A 438 -11.17 -6.46 33.17
C CYS A 438 -10.40 -6.17 34.46
N THR A 439 -10.98 -5.35 35.35
CA THR A 439 -10.36 -4.97 36.63
C THR A 439 -10.74 -5.93 37.76
N ASP A 440 -11.84 -6.65 37.65
CA ASP A 440 -12.40 -7.54 38.65
C ASP A 440 -12.70 -8.95 38.11
N ALA A 441 -13.01 -9.87 39.01
CA ALA A 441 -13.34 -11.25 38.65
C ALA A 441 -14.70 -11.35 37.92
N TYR A 442 -15.63 -10.44 38.22
CA TYR A 442 -16.96 -10.43 37.63
C TYR A 442 -16.92 -10.08 36.13
N SER A 443 -16.24 -8.98 35.77
CA SER A 443 -16.09 -8.61 34.36
C SER A 443 -15.32 -9.67 33.58
N ARG A 444 -14.32 -10.32 34.19
CA ARG A 444 -13.56 -11.41 33.56
C ARG A 444 -14.42 -12.65 33.32
N ASP A 445 -15.27 -13.02 34.27
CA ASP A 445 -16.22 -14.13 34.12
C ASP A 445 -17.22 -13.85 32.99
N ARG A 446 -17.76 -12.64 32.92
CA ARG A 446 -18.67 -12.24 31.84
C ARG A 446 -18.04 -12.32 30.45
N VAL A 447 -16.81 -11.84 30.31
CA VAL A 447 -16.08 -11.97 29.05
C VAL A 447 -15.86 -13.44 28.68
N ASN A 448 -15.56 -14.31 29.65
CA ASN A 448 -15.39 -15.74 29.41
C ASN A 448 -16.70 -16.42 28.97
N ARG A 449 -17.81 -16.13 29.66
CA ARG A 449 -19.14 -16.63 29.27
C ARG A 449 -19.55 -16.14 27.88
N PHE A 450 -19.27 -14.89 27.55
CA PHE A 450 -19.55 -14.38 26.21
C PHE A 450 -18.74 -15.10 25.14
N ILE A 451 -17.48 -15.42 25.41
CA ILE A 451 -16.64 -16.21 24.51
C ILE A 451 -17.28 -17.59 24.23
N GLU A 452 -17.86 -18.23 25.23
CA GLU A 452 -18.56 -19.51 25.06
C GLU A 452 -19.81 -19.40 24.22
N LEU A 453 -20.49 -18.24 24.24
CA LEU A 453 -21.69 -17.97 23.46
C LEU A 453 -21.43 -17.56 22.01
N ILE A 454 -20.19 -17.19 21.64
CA ILE A 454 -19.86 -16.73 20.28
C ILE A 454 -20.36 -17.67 19.18
N PRO A 455 -20.16 -19.01 19.25
CA PRO A 455 -20.65 -19.91 18.20
C PRO A 455 -22.17 -19.87 18.01
N SER A 456 -22.92 -19.74 19.09
CA SER A 456 -24.38 -19.61 19.06
C SER A 456 -24.80 -18.26 18.48
N ILE A 457 -24.15 -17.17 18.91
CA ILE A 457 -24.42 -15.82 18.44
C ILE A 457 -24.12 -15.70 16.94
N THR A 458 -22.97 -16.19 16.48
CA THR A 458 -22.59 -16.13 15.05
C THR A 458 -23.52 -16.98 14.19
N SER A 459 -23.99 -18.13 14.69
CA SER A 459 -24.98 -18.96 14.00
C SER A 459 -26.32 -18.22 13.84
N LYS A 460 -26.82 -17.53 14.87
CA LYS A 460 -28.04 -16.71 14.83
C LYS A 460 -27.91 -15.57 13.83
N ILE A 461 -26.78 -14.84 13.87
CA ILE A 461 -26.47 -13.74 12.92
C ILE A 461 -26.37 -14.24 11.49
N ALA A 462 -25.80 -15.44 11.27
CA ALA A 462 -25.68 -16.03 9.95
C ALA A 462 -27.04 -16.39 9.31
N ALA A 463 -28.02 -16.75 10.12
CA ALA A 463 -29.37 -17.08 9.66
C ALA A 463 -30.21 -15.85 9.26
N LEU A 464 -29.78 -14.64 9.68
CA LEU A 464 -30.50 -13.41 9.37
C LEU A 464 -30.33 -12.96 7.92
N PRO A 465 -31.35 -12.32 7.32
CA PRO A 465 -31.26 -11.68 6.03
C PRO A 465 -30.10 -10.65 5.99
N LYS A 466 -29.59 -10.39 4.81
CA LYS A 466 -28.52 -9.42 4.61
C LYS A 466 -29.07 -8.05 4.20
N GLN A 467 -28.37 -7.00 4.62
CA GLN A 467 -28.64 -5.61 4.24
C GLN A 467 -27.34 -4.91 3.79
N ILE A 468 -27.49 -3.81 3.09
CA ILE A 468 -26.38 -2.91 2.78
C ILE A 468 -26.22 -1.93 3.94
N VAL A 469 -24.97 -1.72 4.36
CA VAL A 469 -24.61 -0.79 5.42
C VAL A 469 -23.66 0.24 4.85
N SER A 470 -23.97 1.52 4.99
CA SER A 470 -23.04 2.63 4.68
C SER A 470 -22.27 3.04 5.93
N LEU A 471 -20.94 3.17 5.79
CA LEU A 471 -20.06 3.68 6.85
C LEU A 471 -19.76 5.17 6.67
N ASP A 472 -20.21 5.77 5.56
CA ASP A 472 -19.94 7.16 5.16
C ASP A 472 -21.11 8.12 5.51
N ILE A 473 -22.01 7.73 6.42
CA ILE A 473 -23.11 8.61 6.84
C ILE A 473 -22.54 9.68 7.78
N THR A 474 -22.33 10.86 7.23
CA THR A 474 -21.78 12.03 7.91
C THR A 474 -22.61 13.27 7.60
N ASN A 475 -22.36 14.38 8.30
CA ASN A 475 -22.99 15.67 8.00
C ASN A 475 -22.68 16.19 6.59
N HIS A 476 -21.59 15.75 5.97
CA HIS A 476 -21.19 16.18 4.63
C HIS A 476 -21.76 15.28 3.53
N SER A 477 -22.07 14.00 3.84
CA SER A 477 -22.62 13.05 2.89
C SER A 477 -24.13 13.00 2.88
N LEU A 478 -24.79 13.40 3.99
CA LEU A 478 -26.24 13.39 4.13
C LEU A 478 -26.85 14.60 3.41
N LEU A 479 -27.87 14.35 2.62
CA LEU A 479 -28.63 15.33 1.88
C LEU A 479 -30.13 15.12 2.10
N ILE A 480 -30.91 16.18 1.97
CA ILE A 480 -32.38 16.17 2.10
C ILE A 480 -32.94 16.68 0.77
N SER A 481 -33.88 15.89 0.20
CA SER A 481 -34.59 16.27 -1.01
C SER A 481 -35.61 17.39 -0.73
N ARG A 482 -36.18 17.98 -1.77
CA ARG A 482 -37.31 18.95 -1.64
C ARG A 482 -38.54 18.32 -0.96
N HIS A 483 -38.69 17.01 -1.05
CA HIS A 483 -39.81 16.26 -0.43
C HIS A 483 -39.46 15.78 0.98
N SER A 484 -38.36 16.25 1.57
CA SER A 484 -37.86 15.87 2.89
C SER A 484 -37.31 14.44 2.99
N ASP A 485 -37.10 13.75 1.89
CA ASP A 485 -36.46 12.44 1.88
C ASP A 485 -34.96 12.59 2.10
N HIS A 486 -34.40 11.70 2.91
CA HIS A 486 -32.99 11.67 3.19
C HIS A 486 -32.26 10.78 2.16
N CYS A 487 -31.13 11.22 1.67
CA CYS A 487 -30.23 10.43 0.81
C CYS A 487 -28.77 10.66 1.15
N ILE A 488 -27.90 9.78 0.64
CA ILE A 488 -26.46 9.84 0.84
C ILE A 488 -25.80 10.16 -0.49
N SER A 489 -24.88 11.11 -0.47
CA SER A 489 -24.07 11.47 -1.64
C SER A 489 -22.78 10.66 -1.78
N GLN A 490 -22.39 9.83 -0.80
CA GLN A 490 -21.12 9.11 -0.77
C GLN A 490 -21.33 7.64 -0.44
N TRP A 491 -20.81 6.76 -1.30
CA TRP A 491 -20.95 5.30 -1.18
C TRP A 491 -19.59 4.58 -1.30
N GLY A 492 -18.49 5.23 -0.92
CA GLY A 492 -17.15 4.66 -1.01
C GLY A 492 -16.87 3.54 -0.01
N ASN A 493 -17.45 3.61 1.20
CA ASN A 493 -17.28 2.63 2.26
C ASN A 493 -18.63 1.99 2.62
N TRP A 494 -18.96 0.94 1.90
CA TRP A 494 -20.16 0.14 2.18
C TRP A 494 -19.80 -1.30 2.53
N ARG A 495 -20.72 -1.97 3.20
CA ARG A 495 -20.62 -3.39 3.55
C ARG A 495 -21.97 -4.08 3.34
N ILE A 496 -21.92 -5.41 3.18
CA ILE A 496 -23.11 -6.25 3.28
C ILE A 496 -23.00 -7.00 4.60
N GLU A 497 -23.98 -6.81 5.46
CA GLU A 497 -24.01 -7.35 6.81
C GLU A 497 -25.38 -7.95 7.10
N ALA A 498 -25.49 -8.69 8.20
CA ALA A 498 -26.79 -9.14 8.69
C ALA A 498 -27.66 -7.93 9.10
N ILE A 499 -28.96 -8.07 8.96
CA ILE A 499 -29.93 -7.02 9.32
C ILE A 499 -29.72 -6.55 10.76
N GLY A 500 -29.90 -5.26 11.00
CA GLY A 500 -29.65 -4.60 12.29
C GLY A 500 -28.21 -4.12 12.46
N SER A 501 -27.25 -4.57 11.63
CA SER A 501 -25.86 -4.09 11.70
C SER A 501 -25.78 -2.58 11.49
N ASN A 502 -24.89 -1.91 12.26
CA ASN A 502 -24.67 -0.46 12.26
C ASN A 502 -25.88 0.41 12.66
N TRP A 503 -26.93 -0.17 13.23
CA TRP A 503 -28.01 0.62 13.80
C TRP A 503 -27.53 1.35 15.05
N PRO A 504 -27.93 2.63 15.26
CA PRO A 504 -27.58 3.38 16.47
C PRO A 504 -28.17 2.73 17.72
N ILE A 505 -27.35 2.32 18.68
CA ILE A 505 -27.83 1.62 19.89
C ILE A 505 -28.80 2.48 20.72
N ALA A 506 -28.60 3.80 20.73
CA ALA A 506 -29.50 4.71 21.43
C ALA A 506 -30.93 4.67 20.87
N GLU A 507 -31.11 4.23 19.62
CA GLU A 507 -32.39 4.20 18.89
C GLU A 507 -32.94 2.76 18.70
N ILE A 508 -32.61 1.81 19.61
CA ILE A 508 -33.10 0.42 19.52
C ILE A 508 -34.62 0.34 19.60
N ALA A 509 -35.25 1.24 20.37
CA ALA A 509 -36.73 1.29 20.44
C ALA A 509 -37.34 1.55 19.06
N LYS A 510 -36.72 2.46 18.29
CA LYS A 510 -37.17 2.76 16.94
C LYS A 510 -36.88 1.60 15.96
N LEU A 511 -35.79 0.84 16.16
CA LEU A 511 -35.51 -0.37 15.39
C LEU A 511 -36.67 -1.38 15.55
N LYS A 512 -37.20 -1.57 16.77
CA LYS A 512 -38.34 -2.46 17.02
C LYS A 512 -39.59 -2.00 16.28
N GLU A 513 -39.90 -0.72 16.32
CA GLU A 513 -41.01 -0.11 15.60
C GLU A 513 -40.89 -0.30 14.09
N THR A 514 -39.69 0.02 13.54
CA THR A 514 -39.39 -0.16 12.12
C THR A 514 -39.54 -1.61 11.68
N LEU A 515 -39.01 -2.57 12.45
CA LEU A 515 -39.12 -3.99 12.13
C LEU A 515 -40.55 -4.49 12.14
N SER A 516 -41.38 -4.03 13.09
CA SER A 516 -42.81 -4.42 13.14
C SER A 516 -43.58 -3.94 11.91
N THR A 517 -43.22 -2.76 11.38
CA THR A 517 -43.84 -2.22 10.16
C THR A 517 -43.36 -3.00 8.92
N ILE A 518 -42.08 -3.31 8.85
CA ILE A 518 -41.45 -3.94 7.69
C ILE A 518 -41.81 -5.43 7.57
N GLN A 519 -42.05 -6.15 8.67
CA GLN A 519 -42.47 -7.55 8.65
C GLN A 519 -43.74 -7.78 7.79
N SER A 520 -44.61 -6.77 7.67
CA SER A 520 -45.79 -6.82 6.82
C SER A 520 -45.48 -6.60 5.32
N GLU A 521 -44.35 -5.99 4.97
CA GLU A 521 -44.04 -5.56 3.61
C GLU A 521 -43.03 -6.46 2.89
N ARG A 522 -42.15 -7.16 3.63
CA ARG A 522 -41.06 -7.95 3.06
C ARG A 522 -41.19 -9.43 3.47
N LEU A 523 -41.43 -10.31 2.49
CA LEU A 523 -41.58 -11.75 2.69
C LEU A 523 -40.37 -12.42 3.39
N SER A 524 -39.16 -11.93 3.15
CA SER A 524 -37.95 -12.45 3.81
C SER A 524 -37.87 -12.15 5.31
N PHE A 525 -38.83 -11.38 5.87
CA PHE A 525 -38.87 -11.01 7.28
C PHE A 525 -40.00 -11.67 8.05
N ALA A 526 -40.82 -12.53 7.40
CA ALA A 526 -41.98 -13.16 8.04
C ALA A 526 -41.60 -13.97 9.29
N ASP A 527 -40.48 -14.68 9.26
CA ASP A 527 -39.98 -15.53 10.35
C ASP A 527 -38.85 -14.88 11.16
N LEU A 528 -38.69 -13.53 11.09
CA LEU A 528 -37.61 -12.83 11.71
C LEU A 528 -37.80 -12.66 13.22
N GLU A 529 -36.91 -13.19 14.05
CA GLU A 529 -36.90 -12.91 15.48
C GLU A 529 -36.30 -11.52 15.76
N MET A 530 -37.11 -10.62 16.31
CA MET A 530 -36.68 -9.24 16.61
C MET A 530 -35.46 -9.19 17.55
N ASP A 531 -35.38 -10.11 18.49
CA ASP A 531 -34.29 -10.15 19.46
C ASP A 531 -32.97 -10.51 18.81
N ASP A 532 -32.93 -11.32 17.76
CA ASP A 532 -31.70 -11.64 17.00
C ASP A 532 -31.20 -10.44 16.18
N VAL A 533 -32.12 -9.60 15.68
CA VAL A 533 -31.73 -8.33 15.01
C VAL A 533 -31.15 -7.34 16.00
N ILE A 534 -31.73 -7.21 17.18
CA ILE A 534 -31.21 -6.35 18.25
C ILE A 534 -29.85 -6.87 18.73
N LEU A 535 -29.72 -8.19 18.88
CA LEU A 535 -28.45 -8.83 19.20
C LEU A 535 -27.39 -8.47 18.15
N THR A 536 -27.75 -8.52 16.87
CA THR A 536 -26.85 -8.16 15.76
C THR A 536 -26.39 -6.70 15.85
N ALA A 537 -27.29 -5.75 16.12
CA ALA A 537 -26.95 -4.34 16.29
C ALA A 537 -25.95 -4.13 17.44
N ARG A 538 -26.16 -4.82 18.57
CA ARG A 538 -25.27 -4.76 19.73
C ARG A 538 -23.92 -5.42 19.46
N VAL A 539 -23.89 -6.61 18.84
CA VAL A 539 -22.64 -7.32 18.48
C VAL A 539 -21.83 -6.53 17.47
N TYR A 540 -22.46 -5.93 16.46
CA TYR A 540 -21.77 -5.05 15.51
C TYR A 540 -21.14 -3.83 16.19
N THR A 541 -21.85 -3.22 17.14
CA THR A 541 -21.31 -2.08 17.89
C THR A 541 -20.22 -2.52 18.87
N LEU A 542 -20.36 -3.70 19.49
CA LEU A 542 -19.32 -4.29 20.33
C LEU A 542 -18.02 -4.50 19.53
N GLU A 543 -18.10 -5.09 18.35
CA GLU A 543 -16.96 -5.21 17.43
C GLU A 543 -16.31 -3.85 17.15
N LYS A 544 -17.12 -2.83 16.86
CA LYS A 544 -16.66 -1.47 16.56
C LYS A 544 -15.92 -0.82 17.74
N TYR A 545 -16.40 -1.02 18.98
CA TYR A 545 -15.73 -0.55 20.18
C TYR A 545 -14.39 -1.27 20.39
N ILE A 546 -14.35 -2.59 20.20
CA ILE A 546 -13.12 -3.39 20.31
C ILE A 546 -12.07 -2.96 19.28
N GLN A 547 -12.48 -2.77 18.03
CA GLN A 547 -11.59 -2.31 16.94
C GLN A 547 -10.99 -0.93 17.25
N ARG A 548 -11.78 -0.04 17.89
CA ARG A 548 -11.32 1.28 18.36
C ARG A 548 -10.54 1.23 19.66
N LYS A 549 -10.42 0.04 20.29
CA LYS A 549 -9.84 -0.17 21.62
C LYS A 549 -10.56 0.61 22.73
N ASP A 550 -11.82 0.94 22.52
CA ASP A 550 -12.70 1.49 23.53
C ASP A 550 -13.30 0.35 24.35
N PHE A 551 -12.45 -0.30 25.13
CA PHE A 551 -12.82 -1.47 25.95
C PHE A 551 -13.78 -1.11 27.08
N SER A 552 -13.75 0.13 27.55
CA SER A 552 -14.67 0.61 28.58
C SER A 552 -16.13 0.59 28.08
N SER A 553 -16.39 1.14 26.91
CA SER A 553 -17.71 1.11 26.27
C SER A 553 -18.11 -0.33 25.87
N ALA A 554 -17.13 -1.12 25.42
CA ALA A 554 -17.35 -2.52 25.06
C ALA A 554 -17.81 -3.37 26.26
N LEU A 555 -17.18 -3.22 27.45
CA LEU A 555 -17.58 -3.94 28.68
C LEU A 555 -18.97 -3.51 29.16
N LYS A 556 -19.31 -2.23 29.11
CA LYS A 556 -20.68 -1.76 29.46
C LYS A 556 -21.74 -2.37 28.55
N LEU A 557 -21.47 -2.39 27.24
CA LEU A 557 -22.40 -2.98 26.28
C LEU A 557 -22.54 -4.49 26.48
N LEU A 558 -21.45 -5.17 26.88
CA LEU A 558 -21.46 -6.58 27.21
C LEU A 558 -22.37 -6.85 28.43
N ASP A 559 -22.35 -5.99 29.45
CA ASP A 559 -23.22 -6.08 30.61
C ASP A 559 -24.71 -5.91 30.25
N GLU A 560 -25.00 -5.00 29.32
CA GLU A 560 -26.38 -4.82 28.81
C GLU A 560 -26.86 -6.02 28.01
N LEU A 561 -25.99 -6.69 27.26
CA LEU A 561 -26.31 -7.92 26.53
C LEU A 561 -26.74 -9.04 27.45
N PHE A 562 -26.05 -9.28 28.57
CA PHE A 562 -26.41 -10.31 29.54
C PHE A 562 -27.68 -9.96 30.32
N ASN A 563 -27.85 -8.73 30.75
CA ASN A 563 -29.02 -8.30 31.49
C ASN A 563 -30.32 -8.41 30.68
N SER A 564 -30.23 -8.27 29.37
CA SER A 564 -31.38 -8.47 28.47
C SER A 564 -31.71 -9.94 28.23
N GLN A 565 -30.75 -10.86 28.32
CA GLN A 565 -31.00 -12.30 28.20
C GLN A 565 -31.60 -12.90 29.50
N ASP A 566 -31.10 -12.46 30.66
CA ASP A 566 -31.65 -12.90 31.96
C ASP A 566 -33.12 -12.47 32.19
N SER A 567 -33.58 -11.43 31.49
CA SER A 567 -34.98 -10.97 31.57
C SER A 567 -35.94 -11.74 30.65
N THR A 568 -35.44 -12.59 29.76
CA THR A 568 -36.24 -13.41 28.83
C THR A 568 -36.38 -14.88 29.25
N GLU A 569 -35.64 -15.35 30.27
CA GLU A 569 -35.90 -16.68 30.83
C GLU A 569 -37.16 -16.64 31.73
N PRO A 570 -38.21 -17.40 31.42
CA PRO A 570 -39.39 -17.49 32.32
C PRO A 570 -38.97 -18.15 33.64
N THR A 571 -39.39 -17.55 34.75
CA THR A 571 -39.20 -17.91 36.16
C THR A 571 -39.77 -19.31 36.48
N THR A 572 -39.28 -20.40 35.92
CA THR A 572 -39.76 -21.76 36.17
C THR A 572 -38.79 -22.67 36.93
N SER A 573 -37.71 -22.17 37.49
CA SER A 573 -36.78 -23.02 38.28
C SER A 573 -36.43 -22.51 39.69
N ARG A 574 -37.28 -21.67 40.29
CA ARG A 574 -37.04 -21.18 41.67
C ARG A 574 -37.83 -21.85 42.77
N THR A 575 -38.56 -22.95 42.48
CA THR A 575 -39.44 -23.61 43.46
C THR A 575 -38.99 -25.01 43.87
N GLU A 576 -37.82 -25.52 43.50
CA GLU A 576 -37.37 -26.87 43.90
C GLU A 576 -36.11 -26.94 44.76
N ARG A 577 -35.73 -25.86 45.46
CA ARG A 577 -34.68 -25.95 46.50
C ARG A 577 -35.10 -25.33 47.82
N ALA A 578 -36.29 -25.73 48.31
CA ALA A 578 -36.73 -25.51 49.68
C ALA A 578 -37.65 -26.65 50.08
N GLN A 579 -37.11 -27.84 50.21
CA GLN A 579 -37.59 -28.94 51.07
C GLN A 579 -36.38 -29.79 51.48
#